data_43fd01967d409ee0154732cf3c0a09b7
#
_entry.id   43fd01967d409ee0154732cf3c0a09b7
#
_cell.length_a   1.000
_cell.length_b   1.000
_cell.length_c   1.000
_cell.angle_alpha   90.00
_cell.angle_beta   90.00
_cell.angle_gamma   90.00
#
_symmetry.space_group_name_H-M   'P 1'
#
loop_
_entity.id
_entity.type
_entity.pdbx_description
1 polymer ?
#
loop_
_entity_poly.entity_id
_entity_poly.type
_entity_poly.pdbx_seq_one_letter_code
_entity_poly.pdbx_strand_id
1 'polypeptide(L)'
;MRIEIINSFNNDFIGTFLNYNQYPDRHSPLILILITMLLKSGLDINSIRFLHLFIVPLIIIVTYKCLISKYGKKYNYIFFFISATFFLSPTIRSISIWPDSRLLGLLFFLLSLFFFLEFNKKNKFKYAIYNTLFLILASYISPNFSIFFLYFFYAFFKRYSFSKETYKLLFINLSLSIPMIYYLFILDVNFLKITAVPGIDMINRINPANKILIISSLILFYSIPILLNKSVITVCKNLIVVNRFIIFSAFFFILAFFFNYSIYYSGGGIFFKFSYFFFNNNYFFLIISFLSFLYIGFFFKLNLNNLLLLMILILSNPQLTIYHKYYDPLLIILFFTVFEYNFDFKKILNKKIVFNLYAFYLLFLFINLLRSFL
;
A
#
# COMPACT_ATOMS: atom_id res chain seq x y z
N MET A 1 6.83 6.94 24.75
CA MET A 1 5.75 7.64 24.02
C MET A 1 4.50 6.78 23.83
N ARG A 2 4.46 5.73 23.01
CA ARG A 2 3.21 4.94 22.83
C ARG A 2 2.75 4.23 24.09
N ILE A 3 3.66 3.73 24.91
CA ILE A 3 3.37 3.10 26.22
C ILE A 3 2.74 4.16 27.16
N GLU A 4 3.21 5.37 27.17
CA GLU A 4 2.65 6.48 27.96
C GLU A 4 1.20 6.76 27.56
N ILE A 5 0.90 6.82 26.26
CA ILE A 5 -0.45 7.01 25.75
C ILE A 5 -1.37 5.83 26.13
N ILE A 6 -0.86 4.60 26.06
CA ILE A 6 -1.60 3.41 26.50
C ILE A 6 -1.91 3.51 28.00
N ASN A 7 -0.96 3.93 28.82
CA ASN A 7 -1.15 4.15 30.25
C ASN A 7 -2.16 5.29 30.50
N SER A 8 -2.12 6.37 29.74
CA SER A 8 -3.11 7.44 29.81
C SER A 8 -4.52 6.93 29.48
N PHE A 9 -4.69 6.16 28.41
CA PHE A 9 -5.98 5.50 28.11
C PHE A 9 -6.43 4.51 29.18
N ASN A 10 -5.49 3.88 29.88
CA ASN A 10 -5.81 2.95 30.97
C ASN A 10 -6.36 3.71 32.20
N ASN A 11 -5.80 4.88 32.51
CA ASN A 11 -6.14 5.68 33.66
C ASN A 11 -7.40 6.55 33.42
N ASP A 12 -7.44 7.27 32.31
CA ASP A 12 -8.55 8.13 31.88
C ASP A 12 -8.80 7.97 30.39
N PHE A 13 -9.74 7.09 30.05
CA PHE A 13 -10.04 6.77 28.65
C PHE A 13 -10.66 7.96 27.90
N ILE A 14 -11.67 8.61 28.52
CA ILE A 14 -12.43 9.69 27.87
C ILE A 14 -11.56 10.94 27.74
N GLY A 15 -10.89 11.36 28.81
CA GLY A 15 -10.02 12.51 28.78
C GLY A 15 -8.86 12.34 27.81
N THR A 16 -8.23 11.15 27.74
CA THR A 16 -7.18 10.85 26.78
C THR A 16 -7.68 10.87 25.33
N PHE A 17 -8.88 10.35 25.06
CA PHE A 17 -9.47 10.37 23.74
C PHE A 17 -9.79 11.78 23.24
N LEU A 18 -10.41 12.59 24.09
CA LEU A 18 -10.78 13.99 23.77
C LEU A 18 -9.56 14.89 23.58
N ASN A 19 -8.49 14.63 24.34
CA ASN A 19 -7.24 15.42 24.29
C ASN A 19 -6.13 14.72 23.48
N TYR A 20 -6.48 13.79 22.58
CA TYR A 20 -5.48 13.01 21.85
C TYR A 20 -4.55 13.86 20.99
N ASN A 21 -4.99 15.03 20.53
CA ASN A 21 -4.19 16.01 19.78
C ASN A 21 -2.97 16.57 20.57
N GLN A 22 -2.97 16.46 21.91
CA GLN A 22 -1.84 16.88 22.75
C GLN A 22 -0.68 15.87 22.69
N TYR A 23 -0.93 14.63 22.26
CA TYR A 23 0.11 13.61 22.10
C TYR A 23 0.79 13.74 20.75
N PRO A 24 2.12 13.57 20.67
CA PRO A 24 2.88 13.68 19.42
C PRO A 24 2.72 12.45 18.50
N ASP A 25 1.72 11.61 18.70
CA ASP A 25 1.42 10.46 17.83
C ASP A 25 0.52 10.89 16.67
N ARG A 26 0.92 10.52 15.45
CA ARG A 26 0.23 10.85 14.19
C ARG A 26 -0.63 9.72 13.66
N HIS A 27 -0.73 8.64 14.42
CA HIS A 27 -1.49 7.48 14.01
C HIS A 27 -2.90 7.55 14.62
N SER A 28 -3.83 6.83 14.01
CA SER A 28 -5.15 6.66 14.61
C SER A 28 -5.02 6.07 16.02
N PRO A 29 -5.77 6.58 17.02
CA PRO A 29 -5.75 6.06 18.38
C PRO A 29 -6.28 4.62 18.47
N LEU A 30 -6.98 4.13 17.44
CA LEU A 30 -7.72 2.88 17.50
C LEU A 30 -6.85 1.68 17.90
N ILE A 31 -5.62 1.60 17.38
CA ILE A 31 -4.72 0.50 17.78
C ILE A 31 -4.31 0.60 19.25
N LEU A 32 -4.07 1.81 19.76
CA LEU A 32 -3.72 2.03 21.16
C LEU A 32 -4.89 1.71 22.08
N ILE A 33 -6.10 2.07 21.66
CA ILE A 33 -7.35 1.71 22.36
C ILE A 33 -7.52 0.20 22.41
N LEU A 34 -7.32 -0.50 21.30
CA LEU A 34 -7.38 -1.98 21.25
C LEU A 34 -6.36 -2.62 22.19
N ILE A 35 -5.12 -2.13 22.20
CA ILE A 35 -4.08 -2.62 23.13
C ILE A 35 -4.50 -2.37 24.57
N THR A 36 -5.02 -1.18 24.89
CA THR A 36 -5.49 -0.85 26.25
C THR A 36 -6.62 -1.76 26.68
N MET A 37 -7.59 -2.06 25.80
CA MET A 37 -8.69 -2.98 26.09
C MET A 37 -8.17 -4.41 26.38
N LEU A 38 -7.19 -4.88 25.61
CA LEU A 38 -6.57 -6.18 25.83
C LEU A 38 -5.79 -6.24 27.16
N LEU A 39 -5.08 -5.16 27.52
CA LEU A 39 -4.43 -5.05 28.84
C LEU A 39 -5.44 -5.07 29.98
N LYS A 40 -6.57 -4.33 29.83
CA LYS A 40 -7.66 -4.34 30.83
C LYS A 40 -8.35 -5.72 30.96
N SER A 41 -8.30 -6.54 29.91
CA SER A 41 -8.81 -7.91 29.98
C SER A 41 -7.86 -8.90 30.65
N GLY A 42 -6.70 -8.43 31.15
CA GLY A 42 -5.71 -9.22 31.87
C GLY A 42 -4.60 -9.82 31.03
N LEU A 43 -4.53 -9.48 29.72
CA LEU A 43 -3.40 -9.89 28.87
C LEU A 43 -2.18 -9.02 29.16
N ASP A 44 -1.02 -9.62 29.28
CA ASP A 44 0.25 -8.89 29.34
C ASP A 44 0.73 -8.46 27.93
N ILE A 45 1.68 -7.54 27.89
CA ILE A 45 2.18 -6.97 26.63
C ILE A 45 2.82 -8.01 25.71
N ASN A 46 3.43 -9.06 26.26
CA ASN A 46 4.04 -10.13 25.47
C ASN A 46 2.97 -11.00 24.80
N SER A 47 1.90 -11.30 25.51
CA SER A 47 0.72 -12.00 24.95
C SER A 47 0.09 -11.19 23.82
N ILE A 48 -0.03 -9.86 23.97
CA ILE A 48 -0.54 -8.96 22.92
C ILE A 48 0.40 -8.95 21.71
N ARG A 49 1.72 -8.91 21.91
CA ARG A 49 2.72 -9.03 20.82
C ARG A 49 2.59 -10.37 20.10
N PHE A 50 2.42 -11.44 20.84
CA PHE A 50 2.22 -12.76 20.26
C PHE A 50 0.94 -12.83 19.42
N LEU A 51 -0.19 -12.32 19.94
CA LEU A 51 -1.43 -12.21 19.18
C LEU A 51 -1.26 -11.38 17.90
N HIS A 52 -0.51 -10.27 18.00
CA HIS A 52 -0.22 -9.43 16.83
C HIS A 52 0.58 -10.19 15.76
N LEU A 53 1.52 -11.05 16.14
CA LEU A 53 2.29 -11.87 15.22
C LEU A 53 1.39 -12.84 14.42
N PHE A 54 0.29 -13.34 15.00
CA PHE A 54 -0.67 -14.20 14.30
C PHE A 54 -1.41 -13.49 13.14
N ILE A 55 -1.36 -12.17 13.06
CA ILE A 55 -1.91 -11.43 11.91
C ILE A 55 -1.16 -11.79 10.62
N VAL A 56 0.14 -12.13 10.69
CA VAL A 56 0.94 -12.46 9.50
C VAL A 56 0.42 -13.70 8.77
N PRO A 57 0.23 -14.86 9.41
CA PRO A 57 -0.42 -16.02 8.78
C PRO A 57 -1.81 -15.69 8.19
N LEU A 58 -2.61 -14.84 8.85
CA LEU A 58 -3.91 -14.43 8.33
C LEU A 58 -3.77 -13.61 7.04
N ILE A 59 -2.81 -12.70 6.95
CA ILE A 59 -2.48 -11.95 5.74
C ILE A 59 -2.16 -12.91 4.59
N ILE A 60 -1.35 -13.95 4.84
CA ILE A 60 -0.97 -14.95 3.85
C ILE A 60 -2.21 -15.72 3.37
N ILE A 61 -3.05 -16.19 4.31
CA ILE A 61 -4.27 -16.94 3.99
C ILE A 61 -5.24 -16.08 3.16
N VAL A 62 -5.44 -14.81 3.54
CA VAL A 62 -6.36 -13.93 2.82
C VAL A 62 -5.80 -13.59 1.44
N THR A 63 -4.50 -13.33 1.31
CA THR A 63 -3.86 -13.12 0.00
C THR A 63 -4.02 -14.35 -0.90
N TYR A 64 -3.78 -15.53 -0.39
CA TYR A 64 -4.02 -16.79 -1.11
C TYR A 64 -5.47 -16.90 -1.60
N LYS A 65 -6.46 -16.56 -0.75
CA LYS A 65 -7.87 -16.53 -1.14
C LYS A 65 -8.16 -15.48 -2.22
N CYS A 66 -7.52 -14.32 -2.17
CA CYS A 66 -7.61 -13.29 -3.23
C CYS A 66 -7.15 -13.86 -4.58
N LEU A 67 -6.01 -14.54 -4.62
CA LEU A 67 -5.46 -15.14 -5.84
C LEU A 67 -6.37 -16.24 -6.40
N ILE A 68 -6.91 -17.10 -5.54
CA ILE A 68 -7.91 -18.11 -5.95
C ILE A 68 -9.17 -17.46 -6.50
N SER A 69 -9.66 -16.42 -5.85
CA SER A 69 -10.86 -15.70 -6.30
C SER A 69 -10.66 -15.13 -7.70
N LYS A 70 -9.49 -14.52 -7.97
CA LYS A 70 -9.17 -13.91 -9.28
C LYS A 70 -8.89 -14.93 -10.38
N TYR A 71 -8.10 -15.96 -10.12
CA TYR A 71 -7.56 -16.84 -11.17
C TYR A 71 -8.17 -18.26 -11.17
N GLY A 72 -8.95 -18.62 -10.15
CA GLY A 72 -9.49 -19.95 -9.96
C GLY A 72 -8.50 -20.90 -9.27
N LYS A 73 -8.94 -22.15 -9.04
CA LYS A 73 -8.17 -23.15 -8.26
C LYS A 73 -7.03 -23.83 -9.02
N LYS A 74 -6.92 -23.65 -10.35
CA LYS A 74 -5.93 -24.34 -11.19
C LYS A 74 -4.48 -24.15 -10.72
N TYR A 75 -4.17 -22.98 -10.13
CA TYR A 75 -2.82 -22.58 -9.70
C TYR A 75 -2.67 -22.56 -8.18
N ASN A 76 -3.48 -23.30 -7.41
CA ASN A 76 -3.49 -23.27 -5.94
C ASN A 76 -2.11 -23.36 -5.31
N TYR A 77 -1.29 -24.32 -5.76
CA TYR A 77 0.05 -24.52 -5.27
C TYR A 77 0.95 -23.28 -5.46
N ILE A 78 0.89 -22.68 -6.66
CA ILE A 78 1.65 -21.47 -6.98
C ILE A 78 1.17 -20.30 -6.12
N PHE A 79 -0.13 -20.16 -5.93
CA PHE A 79 -0.70 -19.07 -5.12
C PHE A 79 -0.32 -19.18 -3.64
N PHE A 80 -0.28 -20.40 -3.11
CA PHE A 80 0.19 -20.61 -1.74
C PHE A 80 1.63 -20.10 -1.57
N PHE A 81 2.54 -20.48 -2.46
CA PHE A 81 3.92 -20.04 -2.38
C PHE A 81 4.09 -18.55 -2.65
N ILE A 82 3.34 -17.96 -3.60
CA ILE A 82 3.35 -16.50 -3.80
C ILE A 82 2.93 -15.78 -2.52
N SER A 83 1.86 -16.24 -1.87
CA SER A 83 1.40 -15.62 -0.61
C SER A 83 2.41 -15.81 0.53
N ALA A 84 3.04 -16.98 0.61
CA ALA A 84 4.04 -17.30 1.63
C ALA A 84 5.33 -16.46 1.50
N THR A 85 5.64 -15.86 0.33
CA THR A 85 6.78 -14.94 0.21
C THR A 85 6.68 -13.74 1.14
N PHE A 86 5.49 -13.40 1.63
CA PHE A 86 5.31 -12.28 2.56
C PHE A 86 5.96 -12.51 3.93
N PHE A 87 6.25 -13.76 4.32
CA PHE A 87 7.12 -14.03 5.47
C PHE A 87 8.54 -13.46 5.30
N LEU A 88 8.98 -13.29 4.06
CA LEU A 88 10.29 -12.73 3.73
C LEU A 88 10.25 -11.21 3.54
N SER A 89 9.05 -10.57 3.49
CA SER A 89 8.94 -9.11 3.38
C SER A 89 9.62 -8.43 4.57
N PRO A 90 10.63 -7.59 4.34
CA PRO A 90 11.29 -6.85 5.41
C PRO A 90 10.33 -5.98 6.20
N THR A 91 9.35 -5.40 5.52
CA THR A 91 8.33 -4.56 6.15
C THR A 91 7.43 -5.39 7.06
N ILE A 92 6.87 -6.51 6.59
CA ILE A 92 6.03 -7.37 7.44
C ILE A 92 6.80 -7.84 8.66
N ARG A 93 8.05 -8.28 8.50
CA ARG A 93 8.89 -8.72 9.61
C ARG A 93 9.10 -7.60 10.63
N SER A 94 9.38 -6.38 10.19
CA SER A 94 9.64 -5.26 11.10
C SER A 94 8.38 -4.83 11.86
N ILE A 95 7.21 -4.79 11.20
CA ILE A 95 5.96 -4.33 11.82
C ILE A 95 5.21 -5.44 12.59
N SER A 96 5.63 -6.71 12.48
CA SER A 96 5.02 -7.82 13.21
C SER A 96 5.58 -8.01 14.62
N ILE A 97 6.79 -7.51 14.90
CA ILE A 97 7.46 -7.67 16.19
C ILE A 97 6.77 -6.88 17.30
N TRP A 98 6.24 -5.71 16.95
CA TRP A 98 5.56 -4.81 17.87
C TRP A 98 4.18 -4.42 17.32
N PRO A 99 3.12 -4.35 18.15
CA PRO A 99 1.79 -3.98 17.69
C PRO A 99 1.79 -2.65 16.94
N ASP A 100 1.53 -2.74 15.62
CA ASP A 100 1.55 -1.62 14.69
C ASP A 100 0.25 -1.59 13.87
N SER A 101 -0.29 -0.39 13.69
CA SER A 101 -1.55 -0.18 12.95
C SER A 101 -1.49 -0.69 11.51
N ARG A 102 -0.31 -0.64 10.87
CA ARG A 102 -0.14 -1.03 9.47
C ARG A 102 -0.42 -2.50 9.21
N LEU A 103 0.00 -3.40 10.11
CA LEU A 103 -0.21 -4.84 9.91
C LEU A 103 -1.69 -5.20 9.96
N LEU A 104 -2.41 -4.71 10.97
CA LEU A 104 -3.84 -4.94 11.11
C LEU A 104 -4.64 -4.20 10.01
N GLY A 105 -4.22 -2.98 9.66
CA GLY A 105 -4.79 -2.23 8.54
C GLY A 105 -4.64 -2.97 7.21
N LEU A 106 -3.47 -3.57 6.94
CA LEU A 106 -3.24 -4.40 5.75
C LEU A 106 -4.13 -5.64 5.72
N LEU A 107 -4.33 -6.31 6.87
CA LEU A 107 -5.25 -7.45 6.95
C LEU A 107 -6.67 -7.06 6.55
N PHE A 108 -7.22 -5.97 7.12
CA PHE A 108 -8.57 -5.51 6.76
C PHE A 108 -8.65 -5.01 5.32
N PHE A 109 -7.62 -4.37 4.82
CA PHE A 109 -7.53 -4.01 3.39
C PHE A 109 -7.58 -5.25 2.49
N LEU A 110 -6.85 -6.31 2.82
CA LEU A 110 -6.88 -7.58 2.09
C LEU A 110 -8.25 -8.26 2.14
N LEU A 111 -8.95 -8.21 3.28
CA LEU A 111 -10.33 -8.70 3.38
C LEU A 111 -11.27 -7.88 2.49
N SER A 112 -11.12 -6.55 2.49
CA SER A 112 -11.84 -5.68 1.55
C SER A 112 -11.57 -6.09 0.10
N LEU A 113 -10.29 -6.24 -0.26
CA LEU A 113 -9.87 -6.66 -1.60
C LEU A 113 -10.43 -8.04 -1.98
N PHE A 114 -10.43 -9.01 -1.06
CA PHE A 114 -11.03 -10.32 -1.28
C PHE A 114 -12.52 -10.22 -1.62
N PHE A 115 -13.28 -9.43 -0.88
CA PHE A 115 -14.70 -9.24 -1.16
C PHE A 115 -14.95 -8.46 -2.45
N PHE A 116 -14.06 -7.54 -2.82
CA PHE A 116 -14.11 -6.89 -4.13
C PHE A 116 -13.91 -7.90 -5.27
N LEU A 117 -12.95 -8.82 -5.15
CA LEU A 117 -12.72 -9.87 -6.15
C LEU A 117 -13.90 -10.86 -6.23
N GLU A 118 -14.50 -11.21 -5.08
CA GLU A 118 -15.73 -12.02 -5.02
C GLU A 118 -16.92 -11.28 -5.64
N PHE A 119 -17.02 -9.96 -5.46
CA PHE A 119 -18.01 -9.13 -6.13
C PHE A 119 -17.85 -9.21 -7.65
N ASN A 120 -16.64 -8.99 -8.16
CA ASN A 120 -16.37 -9.06 -9.60
C ASN A 120 -16.68 -10.44 -10.20
N LYS A 121 -16.50 -11.50 -9.41
CA LYS A 121 -16.75 -12.89 -9.84
C LYS A 121 -18.24 -13.28 -9.78
N LYS A 122 -18.93 -12.93 -8.69
CA LYS A 122 -20.28 -13.43 -8.38
C LYS A 122 -21.39 -12.41 -8.62
N ASN A 123 -21.02 -11.13 -8.75
CA ASN A 123 -21.94 -10.02 -8.97
C ASN A 123 -23.08 -9.91 -7.93
N LYS A 124 -22.78 -10.16 -6.64
CA LYS A 124 -23.74 -10.09 -5.55
C LYS A 124 -23.47 -8.86 -4.69
N PHE A 125 -24.48 -8.02 -4.48
CA PHE A 125 -24.39 -6.76 -3.73
C PHE A 125 -23.80 -6.90 -2.32
N LYS A 126 -24.08 -8.01 -1.63
CA LYS A 126 -23.51 -8.27 -0.30
C LYS A 126 -21.98 -8.19 -0.26
N TYR A 127 -21.29 -8.56 -1.35
CA TYR A 127 -19.84 -8.47 -1.39
C TYR A 127 -19.34 -7.03 -1.52
N ALA A 128 -20.10 -6.16 -2.18
CA ALA A 128 -19.81 -4.72 -2.19
C ALA A 128 -19.96 -4.12 -0.78
N ILE A 129 -20.98 -4.52 -0.02
CA ILE A 129 -21.14 -4.12 1.39
C ILE A 129 -19.95 -4.60 2.23
N TYR A 130 -19.58 -5.88 2.14
CA TYR A 130 -18.43 -6.41 2.91
C TYR A 130 -17.12 -5.72 2.52
N ASN A 131 -16.89 -5.47 1.21
CA ASN A 131 -15.73 -4.68 0.79
C ASN A 131 -15.71 -3.31 1.48
N THR A 132 -16.83 -2.57 1.45
CA THR A 132 -16.95 -1.26 2.08
C THR A 132 -16.68 -1.32 3.58
N LEU A 133 -17.29 -2.26 4.31
CA LEU A 133 -17.12 -2.40 5.76
C LEU A 133 -15.64 -2.67 6.12
N PHE A 134 -14.99 -3.61 5.44
CA PHE A 134 -13.59 -3.93 5.72
C PHE A 134 -12.64 -2.81 5.29
N LEU A 135 -12.96 -2.06 4.22
CA LEU A 135 -12.18 -0.89 3.85
C LEU A 135 -12.26 0.21 4.89
N ILE A 136 -13.44 0.45 5.45
CA ILE A 136 -13.63 1.43 6.52
C ILE A 136 -12.82 1.02 7.76
N LEU A 137 -12.86 -0.25 8.17
CA LEU A 137 -12.04 -0.74 9.27
C LEU A 137 -10.53 -0.57 8.97
N ALA A 138 -10.09 -0.89 7.75
CA ALA A 138 -8.71 -0.64 7.34
C ALA A 138 -8.35 0.85 7.44
N SER A 139 -9.25 1.74 7.02
CA SER A 139 -9.07 3.18 7.02
C SER A 139 -8.98 3.77 8.42
N TYR A 140 -9.80 3.28 9.36
CA TYR A 140 -9.74 3.69 10.76
C TYR A 140 -8.45 3.31 11.44
N ILE A 141 -7.88 2.16 11.09
CA ILE A 141 -6.63 1.66 11.68
C ILE A 141 -5.42 2.29 10.98
N SER A 142 -5.45 2.34 9.65
CA SER A 142 -4.38 2.88 8.82
C SER A 142 -4.97 3.76 7.70
N PRO A 143 -5.04 5.08 7.92
CA PRO A 143 -5.74 6.02 7.03
C PRO A 143 -5.29 6.00 5.57
N ASN A 144 -4.08 5.51 5.29
CA ASN A 144 -3.56 5.39 3.92
C ASN A 144 -4.45 4.51 3.00
N PHE A 145 -5.25 3.61 3.60
CA PHE A 145 -6.15 2.76 2.82
C PHE A 145 -7.46 3.45 2.44
N SER A 146 -7.82 4.57 3.07
CA SER A 146 -9.10 5.25 2.83
C SER A 146 -9.28 5.66 1.36
N ILE A 147 -8.22 6.09 0.69
CA ILE A 147 -8.26 6.55 -0.69
C ILE A 147 -8.62 5.43 -1.70
N PHE A 148 -8.45 4.15 -1.33
CA PHE A 148 -8.89 3.02 -2.15
C PHE A 148 -10.41 2.96 -2.33
N PHE A 149 -11.17 3.71 -1.51
CA PHE A 149 -12.59 3.92 -1.74
C PHE A 149 -12.88 4.39 -3.16
N LEU A 150 -12.08 5.31 -3.71
CA LEU A 150 -12.27 5.83 -5.06
C LEU A 150 -12.24 4.71 -6.12
N TYR A 151 -11.31 3.76 -5.99
CA TYR A 151 -11.18 2.64 -6.92
C TYR A 151 -12.36 1.66 -6.81
N PHE A 152 -12.69 1.24 -5.60
CA PHE A 152 -13.76 0.27 -5.39
C PHE A 152 -15.12 0.87 -5.71
N PHE A 153 -15.38 2.11 -5.27
CA PHE A 153 -16.62 2.79 -5.57
C PHE A 153 -16.81 3.03 -7.07
N TYR A 154 -15.76 3.42 -7.79
CA TYR A 154 -15.81 3.53 -9.25
C TYR A 154 -16.23 2.22 -9.91
N ALA A 155 -15.68 1.09 -9.47
CA ALA A 155 -16.04 -0.22 -10.00
C ALA A 155 -17.51 -0.59 -9.70
N PHE A 156 -18.00 -0.27 -8.50
CA PHE A 156 -19.40 -0.48 -8.12
C PHE A 156 -20.33 0.45 -8.92
N PHE A 157 -19.96 1.73 -9.03
CA PHE A 157 -20.72 2.71 -9.84
C PHE A 157 -20.80 2.30 -11.31
N LYS A 158 -19.71 1.83 -11.88
CA LYS A 158 -19.70 1.29 -13.26
C LYS A 158 -20.68 0.13 -13.43
N ARG A 159 -20.94 -0.64 -12.38
CA ARG A 159 -21.84 -1.81 -12.43
C ARG A 159 -23.29 -1.45 -12.15
N TYR A 160 -23.53 -0.60 -11.17
CA TYR A 160 -24.88 -0.29 -10.69
C TYR A 160 -25.40 1.05 -11.21
N SER A 161 -24.54 1.91 -11.75
CA SER A 161 -24.90 3.27 -12.18
C SER A 161 -25.64 4.04 -11.06
N PHE A 162 -26.70 4.76 -11.36
CA PHE A 162 -27.54 5.49 -10.39
C PHE A 162 -28.67 4.63 -9.82
N SER A 163 -28.35 3.44 -9.30
CA SER A 163 -29.33 2.51 -8.71
C SER A 163 -29.44 2.66 -7.19
N LYS A 164 -30.45 1.99 -6.59
CA LYS A 164 -30.63 1.92 -5.14
C LYS A 164 -29.40 1.33 -4.43
N GLU A 165 -28.70 0.40 -5.06
CA GLU A 165 -27.48 -0.22 -4.56
C GLU A 165 -26.34 0.80 -4.39
N THR A 166 -26.16 1.67 -5.37
CA THR A 166 -25.15 2.74 -5.30
C THR A 166 -25.46 3.73 -4.17
N TYR A 167 -26.72 4.16 -4.05
CA TYR A 167 -27.11 5.06 -2.97
C TYR A 167 -26.98 4.40 -1.58
N LYS A 168 -27.28 3.11 -1.45
CA LYS A 168 -27.03 2.36 -0.21
C LYS A 168 -25.55 2.32 0.16
N LEU A 169 -24.65 2.06 -0.82
CA LEU A 169 -23.21 2.08 -0.57
C LEU A 169 -22.72 3.48 -0.17
N LEU A 170 -23.20 4.53 -0.82
CA LEU A 170 -22.89 5.91 -0.43
C LEU A 170 -23.35 6.19 0.99
N PHE A 171 -24.59 5.84 1.33
CA PHE A 171 -25.12 6.03 2.66
C PHE A 171 -24.31 5.30 3.73
N ILE A 172 -23.96 4.03 3.49
CA ILE A 172 -23.09 3.25 4.41
C ILE A 172 -21.74 3.95 4.59
N ASN A 173 -21.10 4.38 3.49
CA ASN A 173 -19.81 5.06 3.57
C ASN A 173 -19.90 6.38 4.35
N LEU A 174 -20.89 7.21 4.06
CA LEU A 174 -21.11 8.49 4.74
C LEU A 174 -21.40 8.28 6.23
N SER A 175 -22.33 7.39 6.56
CA SER A 175 -22.69 7.11 7.97
C SER A 175 -21.50 6.60 8.77
N LEU A 176 -20.73 5.68 8.21
CA LEU A 176 -19.56 5.13 8.88
C LEU A 176 -18.33 6.03 8.82
N SER A 177 -18.33 7.12 8.04
CA SER A 177 -17.27 8.13 8.08
C SER A 177 -17.50 9.22 9.13
N ILE A 178 -18.70 9.33 9.72
CA ILE A 178 -19.02 10.33 10.75
C ILE A 178 -18.02 10.34 11.92
N PRO A 179 -17.65 9.20 12.54
CA PRO A 179 -16.67 9.20 13.62
C PRO A 179 -15.29 9.73 13.18
N MET A 180 -14.89 9.47 11.93
CA MET A 180 -13.63 10.00 11.40
C MET A 180 -13.72 11.51 11.15
N ILE A 181 -14.86 12.01 10.67
CA ILE A 181 -15.09 13.45 10.48
C ILE A 181 -15.03 14.16 11.85
N TYR A 182 -15.69 13.61 12.86
CA TYR A 182 -15.61 14.10 14.23
C TYR A 182 -14.16 14.15 14.74
N TYR A 183 -13.41 13.06 14.57
CA TYR A 183 -12.03 12.94 14.98
C TYR A 183 -11.11 13.98 14.30
N LEU A 184 -11.26 14.19 12.99
CA LEU A 184 -10.41 15.10 12.22
C LEU A 184 -10.77 16.57 12.43
N PHE A 185 -12.07 16.91 12.50
CA PHE A 185 -12.52 18.30 12.46
C PHE A 185 -12.95 18.84 13.83
N ILE A 186 -13.45 17.99 14.73
CA ILE A 186 -13.87 18.42 16.07
C ILE A 186 -12.74 18.27 17.07
N LEU A 187 -12.04 17.10 17.07
CA LEU A 187 -10.90 16.87 17.94
C LEU A 187 -9.60 17.44 17.37
N ASP A 188 -9.62 18.03 16.18
CA ASP A 188 -8.47 18.61 15.45
C ASP A 188 -7.26 17.68 15.33
N VAL A 189 -7.47 16.38 15.36
CA VAL A 189 -6.40 15.38 15.23
C VAL A 189 -6.08 15.18 13.74
N ASN A 190 -5.44 16.17 13.17
CA ASN A 190 -5.13 16.16 11.75
C ASN A 190 -3.67 15.76 11.51
N PHE A 191 -3.45 14.48 11.19
CA PHE A 191 -2.13 13.94 10.84
C PHE A 191 -1.52 14.56 9.57
N LEU A 192 -2.27 15.31 8.78
CA LEU A 192 -1.76 16.08 7.64
C LEU A 192 -1.09 17.39 8.11
N LYS A 193 -1.55 17.98 9.22
CA LYS A 193 -0.99 19.19 9.79
C LYS A 193 0.25 18.93 10.65
N ILE A 194 0.32 17.75 11.28
CA ILE A 194 1.43 17.43 12.20
C ILE A 194 2.67 17.03 11.39
N THR A 195 3.68 17.87 11.38
CA THR A 195 4.92 17.64 10.65
C THR A 195 5.99 16.97 11.52
N ALA A 196 6.85 16.14 10.91
CA ALA A 196 8.02 15.59 11.58
C ALA A 196 9.10 16.66 11.84
N VAL A 197 8.98 17.80 11.17
CA VAL A 197 9.93 18.91 11.27
C VAL A 197 9.13 20.14 11.70
N PRO A 198 9.45 20.73 12.87
CA PRO A 198 8.81 21.95 13.33
C PRO A 198 8.93 23.08 12.29
N GLY A 199 7.86 23.83 12.08
CA GLY A 199 7.84 24.98 11.17
C GLY A 199 7.70 24.66 9.68
N ILE A 200 7.52 23.39 9.29
CA ILE A 200 7.27 23.02 7.89
C ILE A 200 5.79 22.66 7.70
N ASP A 201 5.05 23.53 7.04
CA ASP A 201 3.71 23.23 6.59
C ASP A 201 3.76 22.20 5.44
N MET A 202 3.29 20.97 5.72
CA MET A 202 3.46 19.84 4.80
C MET A 202 2.66 19.95 3.53
N ILE A 203 1.47 20.54 3.59
CA ILE A 203 0.55 20.57 2.45
C ILE A 203 1.11 21.45 1.33
N ASN A 204 1.73 22.58 1.69
CA ASN A 204 2.26 23.54 0.72
C ASN A 204 3.60 23.13 0.10
N ARG A 205 4.22 22.01 0.55
CA ARG A 205 5.52 21.55 0.06
C ARG A 205 5.51 20.19 -0.62
N ILE A 206 4.32 19.61 -0.84
CA ILE A 206 4.21 18.35 -1.60
C ILE A 206 4.58 18.64 -3.05
N ASN A 207 5.74 18.14 -3.49
CA ASN A 207 6.11 18.14 -4.89
C ASN A 207 5.58 16.87 -5.57
N PRO A 208 4.56 16.96 -6.47
CA PRO A 208 4.03 15.80 -7.17
C PRO A 208 5.08 15.08 -8.02
N ALA A 209 6.03 15.80 -8.62
CA ALA A 209 7.09 15.20 -9.43
C ALA A 209 7.95 14.26 -8.60
N ASN A 210 8.34 14.67 -7.39
CA ASN A 210 9.09 13.81 -6.48
C ASN A 210 8.33 12.51 -6.19
N LYS A 211 7.04 12.61 -5.89
CA LYS A 211 6.20 11.44 -5.58
C LYS A 211 6.05 10.52 -6.78
N ILE A 212 5.71 11.07 -7.91
CA ILE A 212 5.47 10.29 -9.13
C ILE A 212 6.74 9.54 -9.52
N LEU A 213 7.90 10.20 -9.56
CA LEU A 213 9.16 9.57 -9.96
C LEU A 213 9.60 8.50 -8.96
N ILE A 214 9.55 8.77 -7.66
CA ILE A 214 9.96 7.80 -6.64
C ILE A 214 9.01 6.60 -6.63
N ILE A 215 7.69 6.81 -6.67
CA ILE A 215 6.71 5.71 -6.65
C ILE A 215 6.81 4.88 -7.92
N SER A 216 7.02 5.51 -9.08
CA SER A 216 7.24 4.77 -10.33
C SER A 216 8.48 3.88 -10.24
N SER A 217 9.57 4.37 -9.65
CA SER A 217 10.78 3.56 -9.41
C SER A 217 10.53 2.38 -8.46
N LEU A 218 9.66 2.55 -7.45
CA LEU A 218 9.23 1.45 -6.57
C LEU A 218 8.36 0.44 -7.32
N ILE A 219 7.48 0.90 -8.20
CA ILE A 219 6.68 0.01 -9.07
C ILE A 219 7.62 -0.87 -9.90
N LEU A 220 8.64 -0.31 -10.53
CA LEU A 220 9.63 -1.09 -11.27
C LEU A 220 10.37 -2.06 -10.36
N PHE A 221 10.84 -1.63 -9.18
CA PHE A 221 11.55 -2.46 -8.22
C PHE A 221 10.76 -3.72 -7.85
N TYR A 222 9.49 -3.56 -7.44
CA TYR A 222 8.64 -4.69 -7.08
C TYR A 222 8.17 -5.51 -8.28
N SER A 223 8.31 -4.98 -9.50
CA SER A 223 8.01 -5.72 -10.74
C SER A 223 9.18 -6.59 -11.22
N ILE A 224 10.39 -6.46 -10.66
CA ILE A 224 11.57 -7.25 -11.06
C ILE A 224 11.28 -8.75 -11.12
N PRO A 225 10.63 -9.39 -10.12
CA PRO A 225 10.31 -10.82 -10.19
C PRO A 225 9.45 -11.20 -11.41
N ILE A 226 8.54 -10.30 -11.81
CA ILE A 226 7.66 -10.49 -12.97
C ILE A 226 8.47 -10.33 -14.26
N LEU A 227 9.31 -9.31 -14.35
CA LEU A 227 10.14 -9.01 -15.52
C LEU A 227 11.17 -10.10 -15.83
N LEU A 228 11.69 -10.79 -14.83
CA LEU A 228 12.65 -11.90 -15.00
C LEU A 228 12.00 -13.15 -15.64
N ASN A 229 10.71 -13.13 -15.93
CA ASN A 229 10.06 -14.23 -16.63
C ASN A 229 10.21 -14.07 -18.14
N LYS A 230 10.84 -15.08 -18.82
CA LYS A 230 11.10 -15.03 -20.29
C LYS A 230 9.84 -14.74 -21.12
N SER A 231 8.69 -15.25 -20.72
CA SER A 231 7.42 -15.01 -21.42
C SER A 231 7.00 -13.51 -21.38
N VAL A 232 7.43 -12.76 -20.39
CA VAL A 232 7.18 -11.31 -20.30
C VAL A 232 8.12 -10.56 -21.25
N ILE A 233 9.39 -10.96 -21.30
CA ILE A 233 10.41 -10.31 -22.16
C ILE A 233 10.04 -10.45 -23.65
N THR A 234 9.53 -11.60 -24.07
CA THR A 234 9.11 -11.80 -25.47
C THR A 234 7.92 -10.92 -25.84
N VAL A 235 6.97 -10.71 -24.91
CA VAL A 235 5.83 -9.83 -25.15
C VAL A 235 6.26 -8.35 -25.23
N CYS A 236 7.30 -7.95 -24.49
CA CYS A 236 7.82 -6.58 -24.51
C CYS A 236 8.20 -6.11 -25.90
N LYS A 237 8.88 -6.99 -26.67
CA LYS A 237 9.34 -6.65 -28.04
C LYS A 237 8.18 -6.21 -28.95
N ASN A 238 6.97 -6.72 -28.73
CA ASN A 238 5.80 -6.45 -29.55
C ASN A 238 4.92 -5.30 -29.02
N LEU A 239 5.20 -4.79 -27.81
CA LEU A 239 4.39 -3.76 -27.17
C LEU A 239 4.92 -2.33 -27.37
N ILE A 240 6.11 -2.17 -27.94
CA ILE A 240 6.72 -0.84 -28.15
C ILE A 240 5.95 -0.13 -29.27
N VAL A 241 5.09 0.80 -28.86
CA VAL A 241 4.36 1.69 -29.77
C VAL A 241 5.01 3.08 -29.70
N VAL A 242 5.47 3.60 -30.82
CA VAL A 242 6.22 4.88 -30.91
C VAL A 242 5.49 6.02 -30.22
N ASN A 243 4.19 6.16 -30.44
CA ASN A 243 3.41 7.23 -29.82
C ASN A 243 3.39 7.17 -28.29
N ARG A 244 3.32 5.95 -27.71
CA ARG A 244 3.40 5.78 -26.26
C ARG A 244 4.77 6.12 -25.72
N PHE A 245 5.82 5.73 -26.43
CA PHE A 245 7.20 6.07 -26.07
C PHE A 245 7.36 7.61 -26.00
N ILE A 246 6.93 8.34 -27.00
CA ILE A 246 7.02 9.80 -27.04
C ILE A 246 6.25 10.44 -25.88
N ILE A 247 5.00 10.03 -25.66
CA ILE A 247 4.15 10.60 -24.58
C ILE A 247 4.78 10.37 -23.20
N PHE A 248 5.19 9.12 -22.90
CA PHE A 248 5.78 8.81 -21.60
C PHE A 248 7.15 9.47 -21.39
N SER A 249 7.95 9.59 -22.45
CA SER A 249 9.23 10.31 -22.41
C SER A 249 9.04 11.79 -22.16
N ALA A 250 8.13 12.46 -22.89
CA ALA A 250 7.84 13.86 -22.69
C ALA A 250 7.34 14.14 -21.27
N PHE A 251 6.40 13.33 -20.77
CA PHE A 251 5.90 13.45 -19.41
C PHE A 251 7.00 13.23 -18.36
N PHE A 252 7.87 12.23 -18.57
CA PHE A 252 9.02 12.02 -17.70
C PHE A 252 9.95 13.23 -17.65
N PHE A 253 10.32 13.82 -18.80
CA PHE A 253 11.22 14.97 -18.82
C PHE A 253 10.65 16.19 -18.10
N ILE A 254 9.32 16.43 -18.24
CA ILE A 254 8.65 17.47 -17.47
C ILE A 254 8.80 17.21 -15.95
N LEU A 255 8.53 15.99 -15.49
CA LEU A 255 8.65 15.65 -14.08
C LEU A 255 10.10 15.70 -13.59
N ALA A 256 11.05 15.24 -14.40
CA ALA A 256 12.48 15.27 -14.06
C ALA A 256 13.00 16.71 -13.88
N PHE A 257 12.48 17.66 -14.66
CA PHE A 257 12.80 19.07 -14.51
C PHE A 257 12.36 19.64 -13.15
N PHE A 258 11.20 19.20 -12.62
CA PHE A 258 10.68 19.62 -11.31
C PHE A 258 11.14 18.77 -10.14
N PHE A 259 11.99 17.76 -10.37
CA PHE A 259 12.47 16.87 -9.32
C PHE A 259 13.49 17.56 -8.41
N ASN A 260 13.17 17.64 -7.11
CA ASN A 260 14.00 18.30 -6.11
C ASN A 260 14.00 17.60 -4.73
N TYR A 261 13.86 16.26 -4.72
CA TYR A 261 13.83 15.50 -3.48
C TYR A 261 15.18 15.57 -2.75
N SER A 262 15.16 15.98 -1.49
CA SER A 262 16.38 16.13 -0.69
C SER A 262 16.88 14.79 -0.16
N ILE A 263 18.20 14.58 -0.17
CA ILE A 263 18.85 13.42 0.45
C ILE A 263 18.67 13.36 1.96
N TYR A 264 18.49 14.50 2.59
CA TYR A 264 18.26 14.60 4.04
C TYR A 264 16.87 14.13 4.47
N TYR A 265 15.93 13.98 3.53
CA TYR A 265 14.63 13.39 3.83
C TYR A 265 14.78 11.90 4.07
N SER A 266 14.14 11.40 5.13
CA SER A 266 13.99 9.97 5.32
C SER A 266 13.10 9.38 4.21
N GLY A 267 13.45 8.20 3.69
CA GLY A 267 12.73 7.58 2.57
C GLY A 267 13.38 7.87 1.21
N GLY A 268 12.59 8.16 0.18
CA GLY A 268 13.07 8.42 -1.20
C GLY A 268 13.21 7.17 -2.08
N GLY A 269 12.92 5.98 -1.55
CA GLY A 269 13.05 4.73 -2.30
C GLY A 269 14.49 4.21 -2.41
N ILE A 270 14.60 2.96 -2.86
CA ILE A 270 15.89 2.25 -2.93
C ILE A 270 16.80 2.89 -3.96
N PHE A 271 16.31 3.13 -5.16
CA PHE A 271 17.13 3.63 -6.27
C PHE A 271 17.62 5.06 -6.06
N PHE A 272 16.82 5.91 -5.41
CA PHE A 272 17.25 7.26 -5.06
C PHE A 272 18.39 7.22 -4.03
N LYS A 273 18.25 6.43 -2.96
CA LYS A 273 19.29 6.26 -1.95
C LYS A 273 20.56 5.64 -2.55
N PHE A 274 20.42 4.64 -3.41
CA PHE A 274 21.52 4.00 -4.11
C PHE A 274 22.28 5.01 -5.01
N SER A 275 21.53 5.85 -5.75
CA SER A 275 22.12 6.87 -6.63
C SER A 275 23.02 7.83 -5.85
N TYR A 276 22.56 8.33 -4.70
CA TYR A 276 23.37 9.22 -3.89
C TYR A 276 24.52 8.52 -3.17
N PHE A 277 24.33 7.30 -2.70
CA PHE A 277 25.36 6.54 -2.00
C PHE A 277 26.57 6.22 -2.90
N PHE A 278 26.34 5.82 -4.15
CA PHE A 278 27.41 5.41 -5.05
C PHE A 278 27.92 6.53 -5.97
N PHE A 279 27.05 7.46 -6.37
CA PHE A 279 27.37 8.45 -7.40
C PHE A 279 27.31 9.90 -6.89
N ASN A 280 26.87 10.11 -5.66
CA ASN A 280 26.68 11.42 -5.04
C ASN A 280 25.81 12.39 -5.88
N ASN A 281 24.93 11.85 -6.71
CA ASN A 281 23.99 12.61 -7.55
C ASN A 281 22.73 11.77 -7.83
N ASN A 282 21.76 12.35 -8.54
CA ASN A 282 20.48 11.70 -8.83
C ASN A 282 20.37 11.14 -10.28
N TYR A 283 21.42 11.18 -11.08
CA TYR A 283 21.34 10.76 -12.48
C TYR A 283 20.96 9.29 -12.65
N PHE A 284 21.58 8.40 -11.88
CA PHE A 284 21.22 6.98 -11.92
C PHE A 284 19.74 6.77 -11.54
N PHE A 285 19.25 7.45 -10.52
CA PHE A 285 17.84 7.39 -10.15
C PHE A 285 16.92 7.89 -11.27
N LEU A 286 17.26 8.99 -11.96
CA LEU A 286 16.47 9.49 -13.08
C LEU A 286 16.44 8.50 -14.25
N ILE A 287 17.54 7.83 -14.56
CA ILE A 287 17.57 6.76 -15.57
C ILE A 287 16.61 5.62 -15.19
N ILE A 288 16.66 5.15 -13.95
CA ILE A 288 15.76 4.11 -13.46
C ILE A 288 14.30 4.57 -13.48
N SER A 289 14.04 5.82 -13.12
CA SER A 289 12.69 6.40 -13.15
C SER A 289 12.17 6.49 -14.59
N PHE A 290 13.01 6.85 -15.55
CA PHE A 290 12.66 6.82 -16.98
C PHE A 290 12.27 5.41 -17.44
N LEU A 291 13.08 4.41 -17.13
CA LEU A 291 12.76 3.01 -17.42
C LEU A 291 11.46 2.56 -16.75
N SER A 292 11.17 3.08 -15.54
CA SER A 292 9.92 2.81 -14.83
C SER A 292 8.70 3.38 -15.54
N PHE A 293 8.82 4.59 -16.09
CA PHE A 293 7.76 5.20 -16.90
C PHE A 293 7.47 4.40 -18.16
N LEU A 294 8.52 3.98 -18.87
CA LEU A 294 8.36 3.12 -20.04
C LEU A 294 7.74 1.78 -19.66
N TYR A 295 8.15 1.19 -18.54
CA TYR A 295 7.55 -0.03 -18.01
C TYR A 295 6.05 0.13 -17.77
N ILE A 296 5.65 1.18 -17.05
CA ILE A 296 4.23 1.47 -16.77
C ILE A 296 3.46 1.66 -18.08
N GLY A 297 3.99 2.45 -19.03
CA GLY A 297 3.34 2.77 -20.29
C GLY A 297 3.15 1.57 -21.23
N PHE A 298 4.07 0.61 -21.20
CA PHE A 298 4.00 -0.55 -22.10
C PHE A 298 3.35 -1.77 -21.46
N PHE A 299 3.57 -2.02 -20.18
CA PHE A 299 3.11 -3.25 -19.53
C PHE A 299 1.72 -3.17 -18.97
N PHE A 300 1.32 -2.02 -18.41
CA PHE A 300 -0.02 -1.86 -17.89
C PHE A 300 -0.98 -1.42 -18.99
N LYS A 301 -2.23 -1.86 -18.89
CA LYS A 301 -3.29 -1.28 -19.71
C LYS A 301 -3.51 0.17 -19.33
N LEU A 302 -3.53 1.07 -20.31
CA LEU A 302 -3.84 2.48 -20.11
C LEU A 302 -5.37 2.68 -20.08
N ASN A 303 -6.00 2.14 -19.04
CA ASN A 303 -7.41 2.30 -18.76
C ASN A 303 -7.63 3.04 -17.43
N LEU A 304 -8.85 3.50 -17.21
CA LEU A 304 -9.17 4.27 -16.02
C LEU A 304 -8.93 3.49 -14.71
N ASN A 305 -9.12 2.16 -14.71
CA ASN A 305 -8.85 1.32 -13.54
C ASN A 305 -7.38 1.44 -13.09
N ASN A 306 -6.44 1.24 -14.01
CA ASN A 306 -5.01 1.34 -13.70
C ASN A 306 -4.57 2.77 -13.40
N LEU A 307 -5.12 3.77 -14.10
CA LEU A 307 -4.84 5.19 -13.82
C LEU A 307 -5.30 5.55 -12.40
N LEU A 308 -6.49 5.14 -11.99
CA LEU A 308 -6.97 5.34 -10.61
C LEU A 308 -6.05 4.66 -9.58
N LEU A 309 -5.60 3.42 -9.84
CA LEU A 309 -4.67 2.74 -8.94
C LEU A 309 -3.33 3.49 -8.82
N LEU A 310 -2.77 3.98 -9.93
CA LEU A 310 -1.55 4.78 -9.92
C LEU A 310 -1.74 6.08 -9.14
N MET A 311 -2.85 6.79 -9.36
CA MET A 311 -3.19 7.99 -8.60
C MET A 311 -3.34 7.69 -7.10
N ILE A 312 -4.00 6.59 -6.74
CA ILE A 312 -4.17 6.17 -5.36
C ILE A 312 -2.82 5.89 -4.70
N LEU A 313 -1.90 5.22 -5.37
CA LEU A 313 -0.55 4.96 -4.84
C LEU A 313 0.21 6.27 -4.57
N ILE A 314 0.00 7.31 -5.38
CA ILE A 314 0.61 8.63 -5.18
C ILE A 314 -0.05 9.36 -4.00
N LEU A 315 -1.38 9.31 -3.90
CA LEU A 315 -2.17 10.05 -2.92
C LEU A 315 -2.27 9.35 -1.56
N SER A 316 -2.14 8.01 -1.50
CA SER A 316 -2.25 7.22 -0.26
C SER A 316 -1.23 7.61 0.81
N ASN A 317 -0.19 8.32 0.42
CA ASN A 317 0.88 8.77 1.31
C ASN A 317 1.13 10.27 1.13
N PRO A 318 0.30 11.15 1.74
CA PRO A 318 0.37 12.60 1.52
C PRO A 318 1.60 13.26 2.15
N GLN A 319 2.41 12.51 2.92
CA GLN A 319 3.62 13.03 3.57
C GLN A 319 4.69 13.43 2.55
N LEU A 320 5.54 14.40 2.93
CA LEU A 320 6.71 14.81 2.14
C LEU A 320 7.68 13.63 1.93
N THR A 321 7.88 12.80 2.95
CA THR A 321 8.78 11.65 2.95
C THR A 321 8.09 10.41 2.38
N ILE A 322 8.76 9.72 1.44
CA ILE A 322 8.21 8.55 0.75
C ILE A 322 8.89 7.30 1.30
N TYR A 323 8.24 6.65 2.25
CA TYR A 323 8.79 5.44 2.87
C TYR A 323 8.45 4.19 2.08
N HIS A 324 9.45 3.37 1.83
CA HIS A 324 9.34 2.05 1.20
C HIS A 324 8.32 1.12 1.87
N LYS A 325 8.24 1.19 3.19
CA LYS A 325 7.35 0.37 4.03
C LYS A 325 5.84 0.53 3.75
N TYR A 326 5.42 1.57 3.06
CA TYR A 326 4.02 1.76 2.66
C TYR A 326 3.68 1.02 1.35
N TYR A 327 4.70 0.60 0.61
CA TYR A 327 4.56 -0.06 -0.69
C TYR A 327 4.91 -1.54 -0.65
N ASP A 328 5.65 -1.99 0.36
CA ASP A 328 5.96 -3.40 0.63
C ASP A 328 4.96 -3.98 1.67
N PRO A 329 4.26 -5.07 1.43
CA PRO A 329 4.13 -5.84 0.19
C PRO A 329 2.95 -5.39 -0.71
N LEU A 330 2.37 -4.21 -0.44
CA LEU A 330 1.15 -3.72 -1.11
C LEU A 330 1.25 -3.79 -2.64
N LEU A 331 2.38 -3.35 -3.22
CA LEU A 331 2.56 -3.37 -4.67
C LEU A 331 2.49 -4.78 -5.23
N ILE A 332 3.11 -5.78 -4.60
CA ILE A 332 3.02 -7.17 -5.05
C ILE A 332 1.57 -7.66 -4.97
N ILE A 333 0.86 -7.35 -3.89
CA ILE A 333 -0.57 -7.69 -3.78
C ILE A 333 -1.35 -7.10 -4.95
N LEU A 334 -1.19 -5.80 -5.22
CA LEU A 334 -1.90 -5.12 -6.30
C LEU A 334 -1.53 -5.67 -7.69
N PHE A 335 -0.26 -5.98 -7.94
CA PHE A 335 0.17 -6.59 -9.20
C PHE A 335 -0.50 -7.92 -9.47
N PHE A 336 -0.64 -8.75 -8.47
CA PHE A 336 -1.27 -10.05 -8.63
C PHE A 336 -2.80 -9.99 -8.54
N THR A 337 -3.41 -8.91 -8.03
CA THR A 337 -4.86 -8.88 -7.79
C THR A 337 -5.64 -7.91 -8.66
N VAL A 338 -5.26 -6.64 -8.75
CA VAL A 338 -6.09 -5.59 -9.38
C VAL A 338 -5.50 -4.96 -10.63
N PHE A 339 -4.18 -4.84 -10.75
CA PHE A 339 -3.60 -4.30 -11.97
C PHE A 339 -3.95 -5.12 -13.21
N GLU A 340 -4.22 -4.44 -14.31
CA GLU A 340 -4.49 -5.01 -15.61
C GLU A 340 -3.27 -4.81 -16.53
N TYR A 341 -2.88 -5.89 -17.23
CA TYR A 341 -1.70 -5.92 -18.08
C TYR A 341 -2.06 -5.98 -19.56
N ASN A 342 -1.18 -5.48 -20.42
CA ASN A 342 -1.28 -5.60 -21.88
C ASN A 342 -0.97 -7.03 -22.38
N PHE A 343 -0.71 -7.96 -21.48
CA PHE A 343 -0.46 -9.38 -21.78
C PHE A 343 -1.28 -10.28 -20.84
N ASP A 344 -1.43 -11.55 -21.24
CA ASP A 344 -2.12 -12.52 -20.39
C ASP A 344 -1.25 -12.91 -19.18
N PHE A 345 -1.58 -12.32 -18.04
CA PHE A 345 -0.88 -12.52 -16.78
C PHE A 345 -0.89 -13.99 -16.31
N LYS A 346 -1.87 -14.80 -16.74
CA LYS A 346 -1.93 -16.23 -16.38
C LYS A 346 -0.73 -17.02 -16.93
N LYS A 347 -0.14 -16.58 -18.05
CA LYS A 347 1.02 -17.25 -18.66
C LYS A 347 2.28 -17.17 -17.79
N ILE A 348 2.36 -16.23 -16.86
CA ILE A 348 3.49 -16.08 -15.95
C ILE A 348 3.29 -16.82 -14.62
N LEU A 349 2.09 -17.34 -14.35
CA LEU A 349 1.79 -18.09 -13.14
C LEU A 349 2.38 -19.52 -13.23
N ASN A 350 3.67 -19.62 -13.01
CA ASN A 350 4.45 -20.85 -13.07
C ASN A 350 5.45 -20.94 -11.91
N LYS A 351 6.18 -22.04 -11.79
CA LYS A 351 7.18 -22.23 -10.72
C LYS A 351 8.29 -21.16 -10.75
N LYS A 352 8.59 -20.60 -11.93
CA LYS A 352 9.64 -19.60 -12.08
C LYS A 352 9.29 -18.28 -11.40
N ILE A 353 8.01 -17.82 -11.44
CA ILE A 353 7.62 -16.60 -10.73
C ILE A 353 7.76 -16.76 -9.22
N VAL A 354 7.44 -17.95 -8.69
CA VAL A 354 7.66 -18.26 -7.27
C VAL A 354 9.15 -18.14 -6.93
N PHE A 355 10.00 -18.83 -7.68
CA PHE A 355 11.45 -18.75 -7.47
C PHE A 355 11.97 -17.31 -7.52
N ASN A 356 11.57 -16.54 -8.52
CA ASN A 356 11.97 -15.13 -8.67
C ASN A 356 11.53 -14.28 -7.46
N LEU A 357 10.32 -14.49 -6.94
CA LEU A 357 9.83 -13.77 -5.76
C LEU A 357 10.62 -14.12 -4.50
N TYR A 358 10.91 -15.41 -4.27
CA TYR A 358 11.74 -15.83 -3.15
C TYR A 358 13.16 -15.27 -3.27
N ALA A 359 13.80 -15.40 -4.43
CA ALA A 359 15.14 -14.86 -4.68
C ALA A 359 15.17 -13.33 -4.46
N PHE A 360 14.15 -12.61 -4.96
CA PHE A 360 14.02 -11.17 -4.77
C PHE A 360 13.95 -10.78 -3.29
N TYR A 361 13.06 -11.41 -2.52
CA TYR A 361 12.92 -11.08 -1.10
C TYR A 361 14.12 -11.52 -0.27
N LEU A 362 14.75 -12.66 -0.59
CA LEU A 362 15.98 -13.09 0.09
C LEU A 362 17.13 -12.12 -0.16
N LEU A 363 17.32 -11.66 -1.41
CA LEU A 363 18.30 -10.63 -1.73
C LEU A 363 18.00 -9.32 -1.02
N PHE A 364 16.71 -8.93 -0.98
CA PHE A 364 16.31 -7.72 -0.29
C PHE A 364 16.56 -7.79 1.23
N LEU A 365 16.29 -8.92 1.86
CA LEU A 365 16.63 -9.16 3.27
C LEU A 365 18.14 -9.13 3.48
N PHE A 366 18.91 -9.78 2.63
CA PHE A 366 20.37 -9.82 2.74
C PHE A 366 20.99 -8.42 2.66
N ILE A 367 20.55 -7.60 1.70
CA ILE A 367 21.00 -6.20 1.57
C ILE A 367 20.64 -5.38 2.82
N ASN A 368 19.44 -5.57 3.39
CA ASN A 368 19.04 -4.88 4.62
C ASN A 368 19.88 -5.33 5.83
N LEU A 369 20.24 -6.60 5.91
CA LEU A 369 21.14 -7.12 6.96
C LEU A 369 22.55 -6.53 6.80
N LEU A 370 23.11 -6.54 5.61
CA LEU A 370 24.42 -5.92 5.36
C LEU A 370 24.45 -4.45 5.79
N ARG A 371 23.38 -3.70 5.49
CA ARG A 371 23.27 -2.31 5.90
C ARG A 371 23.27 -2.11 7.43
N SER A 372 22.87 -3.08 8.21
CA SER A 372 22.89 -3.00 9.68
C SER A 372 24.27 -3.23 10.28
N PHE A 373 25.21 -3.72 9.48
CA PHE A 373 26.62 -3.96 9.86
C PHE A 373 27.56 -2.88 9.31
N LEU A 374 27.11 -2.06 8.37
CA LEU A 374 27.79 -0.87 7.85
C LEU A 374 27.30 0.40 8.53
#